data_cd7d3082dabb2036e68f1d3989794272
#
_entry.id   cd7d3082dabb2036e68f1d3989794272
#
_cell.length_a   1.000
_cell.length_b   1.000
_cell.length_c   1.000
_cell.angle_alpha   90.00
_cell.angle_beta   90.00
_cell.angle_gamma   90.00
#
_symmetry.space_group_name_H-M   'P 1'
#
loop_
_entity.id
_entity.type
_entity.pdbx_description
1 polymer ?
#
loop_
_entity_poly.entity_id
_entity_poly.type
_entity_poly.pdbx_seq_one_letter_code
_entity_poly.pdbx_strand_id
1 'polypeptide(L)'
;MTILLDNLCFGEGPRWQEGALGFSDMHDRRVIKLLPSGEHKVVVTLSDDQPSGLDWLPNWDPLVVSMIKRHVLRFDGANLHLHCDLSHLASFHCNDMVVDAGGGAYVGNFGFDLHHDGQGKKAELIRVAPDGCARVADDDLYFPNGTVI
;
A
#
# COMPACT_ATOMS: atom_id res chain seq x y z
N MET A 1 -20.76 9.36 -18.30
CA MET A 1 -19.73 9.06 -17.25
C MET A 1 -20.10 9.84 -16.01
N THR A 2 -20.16 9.20 -14.84
CA THR A 2 -20.49 9.87 -13.57
C THR A 2 -19.25 9.86 -12.69
N ILE A 3 -18.89 11.01 -12.15
CA ILE A 3 -17.84 11.12 -11.12
C ILE A 3 -18.49 10.75 -9.79
N LEU A 4 -17.94 9.77 -9.07
CA LEU A 4 -18.42 9.34 -7.75
C LEU A 4 -17.73 10.11 -6.60
N LEU A 5 -16.48 10.50 -6.81
CA LEU A 5 -15.70 11.28 -5.86
C LEU A 5 -14.72 12.16 -6.64
N ASP A 6 -14.56 13.39 -6.23
CA ASP A 6 -13.60 14.38 -6.76
C ASP A 6 -12.68 14.91 -5.65
N ASN A 7 -11.83 15.89 -5.97
CA ASN A 7 -10.90 16.53 -5.04
C ASN A 7 -9.90 15.54 -4.40
N LEU A 8 -9.46 14.55 -5.17
CA LEU A 8 -8.35 13.67 -4.80
C LEU A 8 -7.03 14.33 -5.20
N CYS A 9 -6.02 14.22 -4.35
CA CYS A 9 -4.67 14.66 -4.68
C CYS A 9 -3.93 13.64 -5.55
N PHE A 10 -4.01 12.35 -5.19
CA PHE A 10 -3.41 11.28 -5.97
C PHE A 10 -3.97 9.90 -5.53
N GLY A 11 -4.88 9.33 -6.33
CA GLY A 11 -5.50 8.03 -6.04
C GLY A 11 -4.57 6.86 -6.38
N GLU A 12 -4.32 5.97 -5.42
CA GLU A 12 -3.43 4.81 -5.54
C GLU A 12 -4.01 3.55 -4.90
N GLY A 13 -3.50 2.38 -5.32
CA GLY A 13 -3.77 1.08 -4.72
C GLY A 13 -5.26 0.72 -4.64
N PRO A 14 -6.08 0.88 -5.71
CA PRO A 14 -7.51 0.60 -5.61
C PRO A 14 -7.77 -0.88 -5.37
N ARG A 15 -8.64 -1.17 -4.40
CA ARG A 15 -9.08 -2.54 -4.07
C ARG A 15 -10.58 -2.56 -3.85
N TRP A 16 -11.26 -3.50 -4.48
CA TRP A 16 -12.69 -3.73 -4.28
C TRP A 16 -12.91 -4.74 -3.18
N GLN A 17 -13.65 -4.34 -2.13
CA GLN A 17 -13.88 -5.19 -0.97
C GLN A 17 -15.29 -4.97 -0.40
N GLU A 18 -16.07 -6.03 -0.19
CA GLU A 18 -17.40 -6.00 0.43
C GLU A 18 -18.33 -4.91 -0.13
N GLY A 19 -18.36 -4.76 -1.46
CA GLY A 19 -19.23 -3.79 -2.13
C GLY A 19 -18.76 -2.33 -2.03
N ALA A 20 -17.51 -2.09 -1.64
CA ALA A 20 -16.90 -0.77 -1.59
C ALA A 20 -15.52 -0.77 -2.27
N LEU A 21 -15.11 0.38 -2.76
CA LEU A 21 -13.76 0.63 -3.25
C LEU A 21 -12.92 1.24 -2.11
N GLY A 22 -11.85 0.54 -1.72
CA GLY A 22 -10.80 1.09 -0.88
C GLY A 22 -9.67 1.64 -1.76
N PHE A 23 -9.10 2.79 -1.43
CA PHE A 23 -7.92 3.32 -2.10
C PHE A 23 -7.21 4.36 -1.24
N SER A 24 -5.94 4.59 -1.53
CA SER A 24 -5.14 5.63 -0.93
C SER A 24 -5.28 6.94 -1.73
N ASP A 25 -5.50 8.07 -1.05
CA ASP A 25 -5.23 9.40 -1.58
C ASP A 25 -3.87 9.84 -1.05
N MET A 26 -2.84 9.44 -1.77
CA MET A 26 -1.45 9.39 -1.31
C MET A 26 -0.94 10.73 -0.79
N HIS A 27 -1.07 11.80 -1.59
CA HIS A 27 -0.57 13.11 -1.21
C HIS A 27 -1.42 13.81 -0.15
N ASP A 28 -2.69 13.42 0.00
CA ASP A 28 -3.55 13.89 1.09
C ASP A 28 -3.50 12.96 2.33
N ARG A 29 -2.59 11.97 2.30
CA ARG A 29 -2.20 11.11 3.42
C ARG A 29 -3.34 10.33 4.05
N ARG A 30 -4.34 9.95 3.25
CA ARG A 30 -5.55 9.26 3.74
C ARG A 30 -5.87 8.02 2.92
N VAL A 31 -6.49 7.05 3.56
CA VAL A 31 -7.14 5.90 2.93
C VAL A 31 -8.64 6.12 2.97
N ILE A 32 -9.29 5.94 1.83
CA ILE A 32 -10.72 6.21 1.64
C ILE A 32 -11.44 4.89 1.35
N LYS A 33 -12.60 4.69 1.96
CA LYS A 33 -13.62 3.71 1.57
C LYS A 33 -14.75 4.45 0.87
N LEU A 34 -15.02 4.09 -0.40
CA LEU A 34 -16.02 4.69 -1.27
C LEU A 34 -17.08 3.66 -1.66
N LEU A 35 -18.36 3.97 -1.45
CA LEU A 35 -19.49 3.16 -1.89
C LEU A 35 -19.92 3.53 -3.33
N PRO A 36 -20.58 2.63 -4.06
CA PRO A 36 -21.14 2.93 -5.39
C PRO A 36 -22.17 4.08 -5.40
N SER A 37 -22.74 4.43 -4.25
CA SER A 37 -23.61 5.59 -4.08
C SER A 37 -22.88 6.94 -4.14
N GLY A 38 -21.56 6.93 -4.03
CA GLY A 38 -20.73 8.14 -3.83
C GLY A 38 -20.50 8.49 -2.36
N GLU A 39 -21.16 7.82 -1.43
CA GLU A 39 -20.87 7.95 0.00
C GLU A 39 -19.47 7.43 0.29
N HIS A 40 -18.69 8.19 1.04
CA HIS A 40 -17.32 7.83 1.36
C HIS A 40 -16.92 8.24 2.77
N LYS A 41 -15.88 7.59 3.27
CA LYS A 41 -15.26 7.94 4.57
C LYS A 41 -13.75 7.77 4.52
N VAL A 42 -13.03 8.60 5.26
CA VAL A 42 -11.62 8.38 5.57
C VAL A 42 -11.54 7.28 6.64
N VAL A 43 -10.81 6.22 6.32
CA VAL A 43 -10.63 5.04 7.21
C VAL A 43 -9.35 5.20 8.02
N VAL A 44 -8.27 5.68 7.37
CA VAL A 44 -6.94 5.84 7.95
C VAL A 44 -6.39 7.20 7.52
N THR A 45 -5.65 7.87 8.41
CA THR A 45 -4.83 9.03 8.09
C THR A 45 -3.41 8.80 8.62
N LEU A 46 -2.41 9.00 7.77
CA LEU A 46 -1.00 8.99 8.13
C LEU A 46 -0.53 10.43 8.35
N SER A 47 -0.25 10.81 9.61
CA SER A 47 0.12 12.21 9.94
C SER A 47 1.46 12.65 9.34
N ASP A 48 2.38 11.71 9.16
CA ASP A 48 3.79 11.97 8.85
C ASP A 48 4.36 11.07 7.74
N ASP A 49 3.48 10.42 6.94
CA ASP A 49 3.85 9.60 5.79
C ASP A 49 2.73 9.58 4.74
N GLN A 50 2.95 8.90 3.64
CA GLN A 50 2.04 8.75 2.52
C GLN A 50 1.57 7.29 2.40
N PRO A 51 0.25 7.00 2.45
CA PRO A 51 -0.26 5.68 2.14
C PRO A 51 -0.15 5.41 0.63
N SER A 52 0.24 4.18 0.27
CA SER A 52 0.27 3.74 -1.12
C SER A 52 -0.55 2.47 -1.29
N GLY A 53 0.05 1.29 -1.52
CA GLY A 53 -0.66 0.05 -1.64
C GLY A 53 -1.50 -0.30 -0.41
N LEU A 54 -2.64 -0.91 -0.62
CA LEU A 54 -3.48 -1.43 0.45
C LEU A 54 -4.12 -2.77 0.05
N ASP A 55 -4.38 -3.62 1.04
CA ASP A 55 -5.16 -4.84 0.89
C ASP A 55 -5.61 -5.33 2.28
N TRP A 56 -6.29 -6.47 2.38
CA TRP A 56 -6.84 -6.98 3.64
C TRP A 56 -6.24 -8.34 4.01
N LEU A 57 -5.96 -8.50 5.29
CA LEU A 57 -5.69 -9.82 5.87
C LEU A 57 -6.97 -10.70 5.84
N PRO A 58 -6.85 -12.03 5.96
CA PRO A 58 -8.01 -12.94 6.01
C PRO A 58 -9.01 -12.65 7.12
N ASN A 59 -8.61 -11.96 8.19
CA ASN A 59 -9.46 -11.50 9.28
C ASN A 59 -10.08 -10.11 9.03
N TRP A 60 -9.93 -9.58 7.82
CA TRP A 60 -10.43 -8.28 7.37
C TRP A 60 -9.75 -7.04 7.95
N ASP A 61 -8.66 -7.18 8.69
CA ASP A 61 -7.84 -6.05 9.06
C ASP A 61 -7.13 -5.49 7.81
N PRO A 62 -7.27 -4.20 7.49
CA PRO A 62 -6.54 -3.61 6.38
C PRO A 62 -5.03 -3.54 6.68
N LEU A 63 -4.24 -3.89 5.68
CA LEU A 63 -2.84 -3.54 5.60
C LEU A 63 -2.67 -2.33 4.68
N VAL A 64 -1.81 -1.40 5.07
CA VAL A 64 -1.51 -0.17 4.33
C VAL A 64 0.00 0.02 4.25
N VAL A 65 0.49 0.28 3.05
CA VAL A 65 1.89 0.65 2.85
C VAL A 65 2.10 2.10 3.30
N SER A 66 2.98 2.31 4.26
CA SER A 66 3.56 3.60 4.66
C SER A 66 4.80 3.81 3.81
N MET A 67 4.64 4.56 2.72
CA MET A 67 5.51 4.56 1.54
C MET A 67 6.94 5.02 1.87
N ILE A 68 7.09 6.21 2.47
CA ILE A 68 8.38 6.86 2.71
C ILE A 68 9.16 6.12 3.82
N LYS A 69 8.48 5.75 4.89
CA LYS A 69 9.07 4.97 6.00
C LYS A 69 9.37 3.53 5.62
N ARG A 70 8.80 3.05 4.52
CA ARG A 70 8.92 1.65 4.07
C ARG A 70 8.40 0.66 5.11
N HIS A 71 7.22 0.95 5.65
CA HIS A 71 6.53 0.09 6.60
C HIS A 71 5.27 -0.51 5.97
N VAL A 72 4.86 -1.67 6.47
CA VAL A 72 3.49 -2.17 6.34
C VAL A 72 2.80 -1.93 7.68
N LEU A 73 1.69 -1.22 7.66
CA LEU A 73 0.87 -0.93 8.83
C LEU A 73 -0.41 -1.75 8.79
N ARG A 74 -0.86 -2.22 9.95
CA ARG A 74 -2.15 -2.89 10.13
C ARG A 74 -3.10 -1.98 10.91
N PHE A 75 -4.31 -1.82 10.42
CA PHE A 75 -5.36 -1.10 11.12
C PHE A 75 -6.35 -2.10 11.74
N ASP A 76 -6.57 -2.04 13.05
CA ASP A 76 -7.45 -2.94 13.79
C ASP A 76 -8.88 -2.40 13.97
N GLY A 77 -9.22 -1.35 13.23
CA GLY A 77 -10.50 -0.64 13.35
C GLY A 77 -10.45 0.57 14.28
N ALA A 78 -9.41 0.72 15.11
CA ALA A 78 -9.21 1.83 16.02
C ALA A 78 -7.82 2.45 15.90
N ASN A 79 -6.78 1.63 15.79
CA ASN A 79 -5.37 2.07 15.80
C ASN A 79 -4.58 1.47 14.64
N LEU A 80 -3.54 2.21 14.25
CA LEU A 80 -2.51 1.72 13.34
C LEU A 80 -1.38 1.08 14.12
N HIS A 81 -1.01 -0.13 13.75
CA HIS A 81 0.10 -0.89 14.32
C HIS A 81 1.15 -1.16 13.26
N LEU A 82 2.42 -1.10 13.62
CA LEU A 82 3.49 -1.59 12.76
C LEU A 82 3.32 -3.11 12.59
N HIS A 83 3.05 -3.54 11.35
CA HIS A 83 3.01 -4.96 10.99
C HIS A 83 4.39 -5.45 10.58
N CYS A 84 5.10 -4.67 9.75
CA CYS A 84 6.45 -4.98 9.31
C CYS A 84 7.24 -3.72 8.96
N ASP A 85 8.52 -3.67 9.34
CA ASP A 85 9.50 -2.69 8.88
C ASP A 85 10.31 -3.27 7.72
N LEU A 86 10.17 -2.68 6.54
CA LEU A 86 10.85 -3.09 5.30
C LEU A 86 12.06 -2.19 4.98
N SER A 87 12.41 -1.25 5.84
CA SER A 87 13.46 -0.26 5.56
C SER A 87 14.84 -0.86 5.31
N HIS A 88 15.06 -2.08 5.80
CA HIS A 88 16.31 -2.82 5.63
C HIS A 88 16.30 -3.77 4.40
N LEU A 89 15.16 -3.94 3.73
CA LEU A 89 14.98 -4.80 2.55
C LEU A 89 14.67 -4.00 1.28
N ALA A 90 13.84 -2.97 1.37
CA ALA A 90 13.47 -2.14 0.23
C ALA A 90 14.56 -1.10 -0.06
N SER A 91 15.04 -1.06 -1.30
CA SER A 91 16.07 -0.09 -1.74
C SER A 91 15.58 1.35 -1.68
N PHE A 92 14.29 1.59 -1.91
CA PHE A 92 13.69 2.93 -1.85
C PHE A 92 12.22 2.84 -1.35
N HIS A 93 11.44 3.91 -1.52
CA HIS A 93 10.06 4.00 -1.07
C HIS A 93 9.24 2.79 -1.52
N CYS A 94 8.47 2.22 -0.61
CA CYS A 94 7.53 1.14 -0.95
C CYS A 94 6.37 1.69 -1.79
N ASN A 95 5.72 0.79 -2.55
CA ASN A 95 4.69 1.17 -3.51
C ASN A 95 3.43 0.31 -3.34
N ASP A 96 2.99 -0.38 -4.39
CA ASP A 96 1.80 -1.23 -4.32
C ASP A 96 2.04 -2.51 -3.52
N MET A 97 0.94 -3.12 -3.10
CA MET A 97 0.92 -4.35 -2.30
C MET A 97 -0.29 -5.18 -2.67
N VAL A 98 -0.15 -6.51 -2.56
CA VAL A 98 -1.28 -7.45 -2.60
C VAL A 98 -1.13 -8.47 -1.48
N VAL A 99 -2.24 -8.95 -0.92
CA VAL A 99 -2.27 -9.99 0.11
C VAL A 99 -2.83 -11.28 -0.47
N ASP A 100 -2.13 -12.40 -0.28
CA ASP A 100 -2.60 -13.72 -0.68
C ASP A 100 -3.66 -14.28 0.29
N ALA A 101 -4.34 -15.35 -0.12
CA ALA A 101 -5.38 -15.98 0.68
C ALA A 101 -4.89 -16.54 2.04
N GLY A 102 -3.58 -16.72 2.19
CA GLY A 102 -2.93 -17.14 3.44
C GLY A 102 -2.54 -15.97 4.34
N GLY A 103 -2.77 -14.73 3.92
CA GLY A 103 -2.38 -13.52 4.64
C GLY A 103 -0.94 -13.08 4.41
N GLY A 104 -0.22 -13.68 3.47
CA GLY A 104 1.09 -13.21 3.03
C GLY A 104 0.96 -12.00 2.12
N ALA A 105 1.66 -10.91 2.43
CA ALA A 105 1.68 -9.71 1.60
C ALA A 105 2.90 -9.71 0.68
N TYR A 106 2.72 -9.17 -0.54
CA TYR A 106 3.81 -8.92 -1.50
C TYR A 106 3.86 -7.42 -1.76
N VAL A 107 4.99 -6.80 -1.41
CA VAL A 107 5.18 -5.35 -1.44
C VAL A 107 6.28 -5.01 -2.43
N GLY A 108 5.97 -4.16 -3.40
CA GLY A 108 6.94 -3.58 -4.31
C GLY A 108 7.56 -2.30 -3.76
N ASN A 109 8.64 -1.85 -4.40
CA ASN A 109 9.25 -0.55 -4.10
C ASN A 109 9.80 0.10 -5.38
N PHE A 110 10.17 1.38 -5.29
CA PHE A 110 10.67 2.14 -6.45
C PHE A 110 12.07 1.72 -6.91
N GLY A 111 12.89 1.15 -6.02
CA GLY A 111 14.28 0.78 -6.29
C GLY A 111 15.24 1.96 -6.35
N PHE A 112 14.76 3.18 -6.58
CA PHE A 112 15.59 4.38 -6.76
C PHE A 112 14.79 5.67 -6.47
N ASP A 113 15.49 6.78 -6.26
CA ASP A 113 14.88 8.09 -6.13
C ASP A 113 14.49 8.64 -7.51
N LEU A 114 13.18 8.73 -7.76
CA LEU A 114 12.61 9.22 -9.03
C LEU A 114 13.04 10.65 -9.37
N HIS A 115 13.40 11.46 -8.38
CA HIS A 115 13.70 12.88 -8.56
C HIS A 115 15.21 13.16 -8.65
N HIS A 116 16.04 12.30 -8.09
CA HIS A 116 17.48 12.53 -7.97
C HIS A 116 18.34 11.50 -8.68
N ASP A 117 17.87 10.27 -8.85
CA ASP A 117 18.59 9.24 -9.60
C ASP A 117 18.28 9.36 -11.09
N GLY A 118 19.29 9.65 -11.90
CA GLY A 118 19.15 9.86 -13.35
C GLY A 118 18.82 8.61 -14.17
N GLN A 119 18.89 7.41 -13.59
CA GLN A 119 18.57 6.14 -14.23
C GLN A 119 17.84 5.22 -13.26
N GLY A 120 16.86 4.45 -13.79
CA GLY A 120 16.17 3.42 -13.03
C GLY A 120 17.12 2.34 -12.53
N LYS A 121 16.91 1.88 -11.33
CA LYS A 121 17.61 0.75 -10.70
C LYS A 121 16.65 -0.40 -10.47
N LYS A 122 17.21 -1.59 -10.26
CA LYS A 122 16.44 -2.76 -9.84
C LYS A 122 15.80 -2.52 -8.48
N ALA A 123 14.65 -3.14 -8.29
CA ALA A 123 13.85 -3.06 -7.09
C ALA A 123 13.49 -4.46 -6.62
N GLU A 124 13.27 -4.60 -5.34
CA GLU A 124 12.86 -5.85 -4.71
C GLU A 124 11.33 -5.98 -4.71
N LEU A 125 10.85 -7.21 -4.87
CA LEU A 125 9.54 -7.64 -4.42
C LEU A 125 9.72 -8.32 -3.06
N ILE A 126 9.10 -7.79 -2.03
CA ILE A 126 9.28 -8.26 -0.66
C ILE A 126 8.04 -9.03 -0.23
N ARG A 127 8.22 -10.29 0.21
CA ARG A 127 7.16 -11.07 0.84
C ARG A 127 7.17 -10.87 2.34
N VAL A 128 6.05 -10.46 2.88
CA VAL A 128 5.77 -10.34 4.32
C VAL A 128 4.85 -11.48 4.73
N ALA A 129 5.27 -12.31 5.67
CA ALA A 129 4.44 -13.38 6.22
C ALA A 129 3.36 -12.82 7.17
N PRO A 130 2.29 -13.58 7.48
CA PRO A 130 1.22 -13.12 8.38
C PRO A 130 1.69 -12.71 9.78
N ASP A 131 2.81 -13.25 10.23
CA ASP A 131 3.45 -12.91 11.51
C ASP A 131 4.34 -11.66 11.46
N GLY A 132 4.43 -11.00 10.29
CA GLY A 132 5.26 -9.82 10.06
C GLY A 132 6.71 -10.13 9.66
N CYS A 133 7.13 -11.40 9.58
CA CYS A 133 8.46 -11.74 9.07
C CYS A 133 8.57 -11.44 7.57
N ALA A 134 9.62 -10.72 7.17
CA ALA A 134 9.80 -10.32 5.78
C ALA A 134 11.07 -10.91 5.15
N ARG A 135 11.02 -11.13 3.84
CA ARG A 135 12.18 -11.52 3.02
C ARG A 135 12.00 -11.03 1.60
N VAL A 136 13.10 -10.83 0.90
CA VAL A 136 13.09 -10.60 -0.55
C VAL A 136 12.58 -11.86 -1.26
N ALA A 137 11.60 -11.70 -2.12
CA ALA A 137 11.05 -12.75 -2.97
C ALA A 137 11.68 -12.72 -4.37
N ASP A 138 11.94 -11.52 -4.90
CA ASP A 138 12.62 -11.26 -6.17
C ASP A 138 13.33 -9.90 -6.09
N ASP A 139 14.47 -9.74 -6.76
CA ASP A 139 15.28 -8.51 -6.78
C ASP A 139 15.64 -8.04 -8.21
N ASP A 140 15.05 -8.66 -9.23
CA ASP A 140 15.34 -8.35 -10.64
C ASP A 140 14.20 -7.57 -11.34
N LEU A 141 13.43 -6.80 -10.59
CA LEU A 141 12.31 -6.03 -11.11
C LEU A 141 12.68 -4.55 -11.32
N TYR A 142 11.92 -3.87 -12.17
CA TYR A 142 11.98 -2.43 -12.32
C TYR A 142 10.64 -1.83 -11.91
N PHE A 143 10.63 -1.07 -10.81
CA PHE A 143 9.46 -0.33 -10.35
C PHE A 143 8.18 -1.20 -10.31
N PRO A 144 8.16 -2.32 -9.55
CA PRO A 144 6.96 -3.16 -9.46
C PRO A 144 5.77 -2.34 -8.96
N ASN A 145 4.69 -2.37 -9.73
CA ASN A 145 3.47 -1.62 -9.46
C ASN A 145 2.26 -2.38 -10.01
N GLY A 146 1.08 -2.24 -9.40
CA GLY A 146 -0.14 -2.87 -9.87
C GLY A 146 -0.17 -4.39 -9.70
N THR A 147 0.17 -4.89 -8.51
CA THR A 147 0.25 -6.33 -8.20
C THR A 147 -1.14 -6.96 -8.03
N VAL A 148 -1.33 -8.17 -8.59
CA VAL A 148 -2.54 -8.99 -8.45
C VAL A 148 -2.17 -10.46 -8.24
N ILE A 149 -3.07 -11.23 -7.60
CA ILE A 149 -3.00 -12.69 -7.45
C ILE A 149 -4.22 -13.32 -8.09
#